data_88daec22f1383529a635091dd28d98e3
#
_entry.id   88daec22f1383529a635091dd28d98e3
#
_cell.length_a   1.000
_cell.length_b   1.000
_cell.length_c   1.000
_cell.angle_alpha   90.00
_cell.angle_beta   90.00
_cell.angle_gamma   90.00
#
_symmetry.space_group_name_H-M   'P 1'
#
loop_
_entity.id
_entity.type
_entity.pdbx_description
1 polymer ?
#
loop_
_entity_poly.entity_id
_entity_poly.type
_entity_poly.pdbx_seq_one_letter_code
_entity_poly.pdbx_strand_id
1 'polypeptide(L)'
;MVNTIIAIMPIEVLLVEDNPGDVQLTRIALEDSKISIHLNVVEDGVEAMAFLRKQGKYAKVAHPDIVLLDFNLPKKDGREVLAEIKGDENLKRIPVVVLTTSQAEEDILKAYNLFANCYITKPVDFDQFVKIVQSIENFWFAIVKLPPE
;
A
#
# COMPACT_ATOMS: atom_id res chain seq x y z
N MET A 1 15.12 -25.51 3.49
CA MET A 1 14.24 -25.89 2.38
C MET A 1 12.91 -25.20 2.43
N VAL A 2 12.13 -25.47 3.46
CA VAL A 2 10.83 -24.82 3.64
C VAL A 2 10.97 -23.32 3.72
N ASN A 3 11.99 -22.84 4.44
CA ASN A 3 12.22 -21.40 4.59
C ASN A 3 12.55 -20.70 3.27
N THR A 4 13.20 -21.42 2.35
CA THR A 4 13.50 -20.87 1.03
C THR A 4 12.23 -20.59 0.25
N ILE A 5 11.25 -21.48 0.33
CA ILE A 5 9.99 -21.32 -0.36
C ILE A 5 9.24 -20.09 0.21
N ILE A 6 9.22 -19.95 1.53
CA ILE A 6 8.57 -18.82 2.18
C ILE A 6 9.23 -17.52 1.77
N ALA A 7 10.57 -17.51 1.69
CA ALA A 7 11.34 -16.32 1.38
C ALA A 7 11.07 -15.73 0.00
N ILE A 8 10.64 -16.56 -0.97
CA ILE A 8 10.39 -16.08 -2.33
C ILE A 8 8.96 -15.60 -2.55
N MET A 9 8.09 -15.77 -1.55
CA MET A 9 6.74 -15.25 -1.66
C MET A 9 6.74 -13.74 -1.45
N PRO A 10 6.34 -12.96 -2.46
CA PRO A 10 6.41 -11.51 -2.35
C PRO A 10 5.31 -10.94 -1.47
N ILE A 11 5.58 -9.76 -0.92
CA ILE A 11 4.55 -8.92 -0.33
C ILE A 11 3.82 -8.25 -1.48
N GLU A 12 2.51 -8.40 -1.54
CA GLU A 12 1.70 -7.79 -2.59
C GLU A 12 1.35 -6.37 -2.19
N VAL A 13 1.83 -5.40 -2.94
CA VAL A 13 1.61 -3.97 -2.67
C VAL A 13 0.79 -3.38 -3.81
N LEU A 14 -0.32 -2.73 -3.46
CA LEU A 14 -1.07 -1.93 -4.43
C LEU A 14 -0.73 -0.47 -4.20
N LEU A 15 -0.17 0.17 -5.23
CA LEU A 15 0.11 1.61 -5.21
C LEU A 15 -0.98 2.32 -6.01
N VAL A 16 -1.67 3.25 -5.38
CA VAL A 16 -2.69 4.07 -6.03
C VAL A 16 -2.09 5.47 -6.20
N GLU A 17 -1.66 5.80 -7.43
CA GLU A 17 -0.90 7.00 -7.72
C GLU A 17 -1.04 7.36 -9.20
N ASP A 18 -1.39 8.59 -9.50
CA ASP A 18 -1.57 9.04 -10.90
C ASP A 18 -0.33 9.73 -11.47
N ASN A 19 0.61 10.15 -10.65
CA ASN A 19 1.81 10.85 -11.12
C ASN A 19 2.89 9.85 -11.51
N PRO A 20 3.29 9.79 -12.80
CA PRO A 20 4.29 8.80 -13.23
C PRO A 20 5.64 8.96 -12.55
N GLY A 21 6.04 10.19 -12.22
CA GLY A 21 7.29 10.43 -11.51
C GLY A 21 7.27 9.86 -10.10
N ASP A 22 6.17 10.05 -9.39
CA ASP A 22 6.01 9.50 -8.04
C ASP A 22 5.92 7.99 -8.06
N VAL A 23 5.26 7.41 -9.07
CA VAL A 23 5.24 5.96 -9.26
C VAL A 23 6.66 5.43 -9.41
N GLN A 24 7.47 6.07 -10.25
CA GLN A 24 8.82 5.62 -10.51
C GLN A 24 9.71 5.73 -9.26
N LEU A 25 9.59 6.82 -8.52
CA LEU A 25 10.34 6.99 -7.27
C LEU A 25 9.98 5.91 -6.25
N THR A 26 8.70 5.61 -6.12
CA THR A 26 8.23 4.57 -5.21
C THR A 26 8.73 3.20 -5.66
N ARG A 27 8.65 2.92 -6.96
CA ARG A 27 9.13 1.65 -7.50
C ARG A 27 10.62 1.45 -7.24
N ILE A 28 11.42 2.48 -7.48
CA ILE A 28 12.87 2.41 -7.23
C ILE A 28 13.15 2.17 -5.75
N ALA A 29 12.45 2.90 -4.87
CA ALA A 29 12.65 2.75 -3.43
C ALA A 29 12.34 1.33 -2.95
N LEU A 30 11.28 0.71 -3.46
CA LEU A 30 10.88 -0.63 -3.04
C LEU A 30 11.68 -1.74 -3.70
N GLU A 31 12.16 -1.53 -4.92
CA GLU A 31 12.96 -2.53 -5.63
C GLU A 31 14.36 -2.67 -5.02
N ASP A 32 14.88 -1.63 -4.40
CA ASP A 32 16.22 -1.63 -3.81
C ASP A 32 16.20 -2.29 -2.43
N SER A 33 15.52 -3.41 -2.32
CA SER A 33 15.38 -4.07 -1.04
C SER A 33 15.66 -5.56 -1.15
N LYS A 34 16.01 -6.17 -0.01
CA LYS A 34 16.17 -7.61 0.09
C LYS A 34 14.84 -8.33 0.31
N ILE A 35 13.78 -7.57 0.59
CA ILE A 35 12.44 -8.11 0.75
C ILE A 35 11.81 -8.19 -0.63
N SER A 36 11.24 -9.35 -0.96
CA SER A 36 10.55 -9.51 -2.22
C SER A 36 9.22 -8.76 -2.19
N ILE A 37 9.05 -7.82 -3.11
CA ILE A 37 7.86 -6.99 -3.20
C ILE A 37 7.33 -7.05 -4.63
N HIS A 38 6.05 -7.38 -4.76
CA HIS A 38 5.36 -7.33 -6.04
C HIS A 38 4.47 -6.09 -6.05
N LEU A 39 4.79 -5.13 -6.89
CA LEU A 39 4.10 -3.85 -6.93
C LEU A 39 3.13 -3.79 -8.10
N ASN A 40 1.85 -3.58 -7.79
CA ASN A 40 0.83 -3.27 -8.78
C ASN A 40 0.47 -1.80 -8.64
N VAL A 41 0.24 -1.13 -9.76
CA VAL A 41 -0.05 0.30 -9.79
C VAL A 41 -1.39 0.54 -10.48
N VAL A 42 -2.22 1.35 -9.86
CA VAL A 42 -3.45 1.87 -10.49
C VAL A 42 -3.42 3.39 -10.38
N GLU A 43 -4.09 4.08 -11.30
CA GLU A 43 -3.90 5.51 -11.48
C GLU A 43 -4.99 6.39 -10.86
N ASP A 44 -6.10 5.81 -10.42
CA ASP A 44 -7.18 6.58 -9.82
C ASP A 44 -7.99 5.74 -8.83
N GLY A 45 -8.87 6.42 -8.11
CA GLY A 45 -9.66 5.76 -7.07
C GLY A 45 -10.68 4.76 -7.59
N VAL A 46 -11.20 4.98 -8.79
CA VAL A 46 -12.15 4.04 -9.41
C VAL A 46 -11.44 2.73 -9.74
N GLU A 47 -10.24 2.83 -10.35
CA GLU A 47 -9.41 1.66 -10.65
C GLU A 47 -8.97 0.94 -9.38
N ALA A 48 -8.67 1.70 -8.32
CA ALA A 48 -8.28 1.10 -7.05
C ALA A 48 -9.38 0.21 -6.49
N MET A 49 -10.62 0.69 -6.49
CA MET A 49 -11.73 -0.11 -5.98
C MET A 49 -12.03 -1.31 -6.87
N ALA A 50 -11.92 -1.15 -8.19
CA ALA A 50 -12.09 -2.28 -9.11
C ALA A 50 -11.02 -3.36 -8.86
N PHE A 51 -9.77 -2.95 -8.64
CA PHE A 51 -8.68 -3.87 -8.34
C PHE A 51 -8.96 -4.63 -7.03
N LEU A 52 -9.31 -3.90 -5.98
CA LEU A 52 -9.55 -4.50 -4.67
C LEU A 52 -10.74 -5.45 -4.67
N ARG A 53 -11.76 -5.16 -5.46
CA ARG A 53 -12.95 -6.00 -5.59
C ARG A 53 -12.83 -7.03 -6.70
N LYS A 54 -11.66 -7.09 -7.35
CA LYS A 54 -11.37 -8.05 -8.43
C LYS A 54 -12.39 -8.00 -9.56
N GLN A 55 -12.76 -6.79 -9.96
CA GLN A 55 -13.75 -6.56 -10.99
C GLN A 55 -13.12 -6.39 -12.38
N GLY A 56 -13.81 -6.83 -13.42
CA GLY A 56 -13.37 -6.65 -14.80
C GLY A 56 -11.99 -7.26 -15.06
N LYS A 57 -11.07 -6.44 -15.57
CA LYS A 57 -9.71 -6.90 -15.89
C LYS A 57 -8.89 -7.33 -14.67
N TYR A 58 -9.40 -7.03 -13.47
CA TYR A 58 -8.72 -7.38 -12.23
C TYR A 58 -9.23 -8.67 -11.60
N ALA A 59 -9.97 -9.47 -12.32
CA ALA A 59 -10.60 -10.68 -11.78
C ALA A 59 -9.59 -11.69 -11.22
N LYS A 60 -8.36 -11.69 -11.76
CA LYS A 60 -7.34 -12.68 -11.40
C LYS A 60 -6.14 -12.08 -10.66
N VAL A 61 -6.21 -10.81 -10.23
CA VAL A 61 -5.08 -10.22 -9.51
C VAL A 61 -4.96 -10.80 -8.11
N ALA A 62 -3.74 -10.75 -7.58
CA ALA A 62 -3.49 -11.17 -6.21
C ALA A 62 -4.12 -10.15 -5.25
N HIS A 63 -4.59 -10.63 -4.11
CA HIS A 63 -5.12 -9.77 -3.06
C HIS A 63 -3.97 -8.97 -2.43
N PRO A 64 -4.06 -7.66 -2.35
CA PRO A 64 -2.96 -6.87 -1.76
C PRO A 64 -2.80 -7.15 -0.27
N ASP A 65 -1.55 -7.15 0.17
CA ASP A 65 -1.21 -7.21 1.59
C ASP A 65 -1.20 -5.82 2.21
N ILE A 66 -0.95 -4.80 1.38
CA ILE A 66 -0.91 -3.41 1.82
C ILE A 66 -1.27 -2.50 0.65
N VAL A 67 -1.94 -1.40 0.94
CA VAL A 67 -2.27 -0.37 -0.05
C VAL A 67 -1.50 0.89 0.29
N LEU A 68 -0.74 1.41 -0.68
CA LEU A 68 -0.13 2.74 -0.60
C LEU A 68 -1.04 3.67 -1.39
N LEU A 69 -1.66 4.61 -0.72
CA LEU A 69 -2.75 5.41 -1.27
C LEU A 69 -2.38 6.89 -1.29
N ASP A 70 -2.22 7.45 -2.50
CA ASP A 70 -2.04 8.87 -2.65
C ASP A 70 -3.31 9.61 -2.20
N PHE A 71 -3.13 10.69 -1.45
CA PHE A 71 -4.26 11.48 -0.99
C PHE A 71 -4.96 12.20 -2.15
N ASN A 72 -4.20 12.72 -3.12
CA ASN A 72 -4.72 13.51 -4.22
C ASN A 72 -4.86 12.68 -5.49
N LEU A 73 -6.03 12.10 -5.70
CA LEU A 73 -6.30 11.25 -6.86
C LEU A 73 -7.39 11.86 -7.74
N PRO A 74 -7.32 11.62 -9.07
CA PRO A 74 -8.43 11.98 -9.94
C PRO A 74 -9.61 11.03 -9.78
N LYS A 75 -10.77 11.45 -10.27
CA LYS A 75 -12.04 10.73 -10.29
C LYS A 75 -12.60 10.47 -8.90
N LYS A 76 -12.01 9.55 -8.14
CA LYS A 76 -12.40 9.28 -6.76
C LYS A 76 -11.16 9.52 -5.90
N ASP A 77 -11.23 10.51 -5.02
CA ASP A 77 -10.04 10.91 -4.26
C ASP A 77 -9.65 9.91 -3.18
N GLY A 78 -8.47 10.13 -2.61
CA GLY A 78 -7.91 9.19 -1.63
C GLY A 78 -8.77 9.04 -0.38
N ARG A 79 -9.47 10.11 0.02
CA ARG A 79 -10.34 10.07 1.18
C ARG A 79 -11.52 9.14 0.95
N GLU A 80 -12.13 9.24 -0.24
CA GLU A 80 -13.25 8.38 -0.61
C GLU A 80 -12.82 6.92 -0.70
N VAL A 81 -11.65 6.67 -1.28
CA VAL A 81 -11.12 5.30 -1.39
C VAL A 81 -10.89 4.72 0.00
N LEU A 82 -10.25 5.48 0.88
CA LEU A 82 -9.98 5.02 2.24
C LEU A 82 -11.28 4.70 2.99
N ALA A 83 -12.28 5.58 2.88
CA ALA A 83 -13.57 5.36 3.51
C ALA A 83 -14.25 4.09 2.99
N GLU A 84 -14.20 3.86 1.67
CA GLU A 84 -14.78 2.65 1.08
C GLU A 84 -14.07 1.38 1.54
N ILE A 85 -12.73 1.42 1.59
CA ILE A 85 -11.96 0.25 2.06
C ILE A 85 -12.33 -0.05 3.51
N LYS A 86 -12.34 0.94 4.37
CA LYS A 86 -12.59 0.72 5.81
C LYS A 86 -14.05 0.43 6.13
N GLY A 87 -14.96 0.78 5.22
CA GLY A 87 -16.39 0.45 5.35
C GLY A 87 -16.79 -0.89 4.76
N ASP A 88 -15.89 -1.57 4.06
CA ASP A 88 -16.18 -2.83 3.38
C ASP A 88 -15.71 -4.00 4.23
N GLU A 89 -16.63 -4.91 4.57
CA GLU A 89 -16.34 -6.06 5.42
C GLU A 89 -15.21 -6.94 4.87
N ASN A 90 -15.06 -7.00 3.55
CA ASN A 90 -14.05 -7.84 2.90
C ASN A 90 -12.71 -7.14 2.74
N LEU A 91 -12.68 -5.81 2.84
CA LEU A 91 -11.49 -5.02 2.56
C LEU A 91 -10.93 -4.30 3.79
N LYS A 92 -11.73 -4.11 4.81
CA LYS A 92 -11.36 -3.24 5.95
C LYS A 92 -10.10 -3.68 6.70
N ARG A 93 -9.71 -4.94 6.58
CA ARG A 93 -8.52 -5.45 7.26
C ARG A 93 -7.24 -5.18 6.51
N ILE A 94 -7.33 -4.75 5.25
CA ILE A 94 -6.13 -4.44 4.48
C ILE A 94 -5.51 -3.16 5.04
N PRO A 95 -4.25 -3.20 5.46
CA PRO A 95 -3.56 -2.00 5.93
C PRO A 95 -3.46 -0.96 4.80
N VAL A 96 -3.75 0.29 5.13
CA VAL A 96 -3.66 1.40 4.17
C VAL A 96 -2.68 2.42 4.72
N VAL A 97 -1.66 2.72 3.92
CA VAL A 97 -0.69 3.78 4.20
C VAL A 97 -0.99 4.93 3.26
N VAL A 98 -1.30 6.09 3.81
CA VAL A 98 -1.63 7.27 3.01
C VAL A 98 -0.35 8.03 2.67
N LEU A 99 -0.18 8.35 1.39
CA LEU A 99 0.96 9.12 0.90
C LEU A 99 0.55 10.59 0.81
N THR A 100 1.29 11.46 1.47
CA THR A 100 0.99 12.89 1.55
C THR A 100 2.13 13.71 0.96
N THR A 101 1.86 14.96 0.61
CA THR A 101 2.88 15.87 0.09
C THR A 101 3.57 16.67 1.18
N SER A 102 2.97 16.75 2.38
CA SER A 102 3.51 17.57 3.47
C SER A 102 2.96 17.14 4.82
N GLN A 103 3.63 17.57 5.88
CA GLN A 103 3.17 17.35 7.25
C GLN A 103 1.82 18.03 7.50
N ALA A 104 1.59 19.20 6.88
CA ALA A 104 0.32 19.91 7.02
C ALA A 104 -0.83 19.08 6.46
N GLU A 105 -0.63 18.44 5.30
CA GLU A 105 -1.63 17.56 4.70
C GLU A 105 -1.89 16.34 5.58
N GLU A 106 -0.83 15.76 6.14
CA GLU A 106 -0.96 14.64 7.07
C GLU A 106 -1.79 15.03 8.30
N ASP A 107 -1.55 16.22 8.85
CA ASP A 107 -2.31 16.69 10.02
C ASP A 107 -3.80 16.87 9.70
N ILE A 108 -4.11 17.35 8.51
CA ILE A 108 -5.50 17.48 8.07
C ILE A 108 -6.17 16.09 7.99
N LEU A 109 -5.48 15.13 7.41
CA LEU A 109 -5.99 13.78 7.28
C LEU A 109 -6.25 13.13 8.64
N LYS A 110 -5.35 13.33 9.57
CA LYS A 110 -5.52 12.81 10.93
C LYS A 110 -6.73 13.41 11.62
N ALA A 111 -7.00 14.71 11.36
CA ALA A 111 -8.14 15.39 11.94
C ALA A 111 -9.47 14.82 11.47
N TYR A 112 -9.52 14.24 10.27
CA TYR A 112 -10.72 13.59 9.76
C TYR A 112 -10.93 12.15 10.29
N ASN A 113 -9.95 11.63 11.02
CA ASN A 113 -10.04 10.30 11.64
C ASN A 113 -10.47 9.20 10.66
N LEU A 114 -9.74 9.09 9.55
CA LEU A 114 -10.10 8.18 8.46
C LEU A 114 -9.55 6.75 8.63
N PHE A 115 -8.98 6.43 9.78
CA PHE A 115 -8.52 5.08 10.12
C PHE A 115 -7.43 4.53 9.20
N ALA A 116 -6.59 5.41 8.65
CA ALA A 116 -5.39 4.94 7.97
C ALA A 116 -4.44 4.34 9.00
N ASN A 117 -3.69 3.32 8.60
CA ASN A 117 -2.73 2.71 9.49
C ASN A 117 -1.53 3.61 9.74
N CYS A 118 -1.05 4.25 8.69
CA CYS A 118 0.12 5.13 8.76
C CYS A 118 0.06 6.18 7.66
N TYR A 119 0.95 7.17 7.76
CA TYR A 119 1.11 8.22 6.76
C TYR A 119 2.59 8.29 6.38
N ILE A 120 2.87 8.47 5.10
CA ILE A 120 4.23 8.71 4.60
C ILE A 120 4.21 10.00 3.79
N THR A 121 5.13 10.92 4.09
CA THR A 121 5.33 12.10 3.26
C THR A 121 6.20 11.70 2.07
N LYS A 122 5.73 11.98 0.86
CA LYS A 122 6.49 11.67 -0.36
C LYS A 122 7.81 12.42 -0.41
N PRO A 123 8.84 11.85 -1.03
CA PRO A 123 8.89 10.56 -1.71
C PRO A 123 8.99 9.39 -0.72
N VAL A 124 8.45 8.25 -1.13
CA VAL A 124 8.53 7.03 -0.33
C VAL A 124 9.98 6.58 -0.28
N ASP A 125 10.46 6.29 0.92
CA ASP A 125 11.81 5.79 1.12
C ASP A 125 11.73 4.38 1.72
N PHE A 126 12.65 3.53 1.33
CA PHE A 126 12.59 2.11 1.70
C PHE A 126 12.66 1.90 3.21
N ASP A 127 13.56 2.60 3.89
CA ASP A 127 13.72 2.44 5.35
C ASP A 127 12.44 2.82 6.10
N GLN A 128 11.78 3.88 5.66
CA GLN A 128 10.51 4.31 6.23
C GLN A 128 9.43 3.28 5.96
N PHE A 129 9.38 2.74 4.73
CA PHE A 129 8.43 1.70 4.38
C PHE A 129 8.61 0.46 5.26
N VAL A 130 9.84 0.01 5.45
CA VAL A 130 10.13 -1.16 6.28
C VAL A 130 9.68 -0.93 7.73
N LYS A 131 9.94 0.24 8.28
CA LYS A 131 9.51 0.57 9.64
C LYS A 131 8.00 0.50 9.78
N ILE A 132 7.28 0.99 8.78
CA ILE A 132 5.83 0.96 8.78
C ILE A 132 5.32 -0.47 8.68
N VAL A 133 5.90 -1.27 7.78
CA VAL A 133 5.52 -2.68 7.64
C VAL A 133 5.71 -3.41 8.97
N GLN A 134 6.84 -3.17 9.63
CA GLN A 134 7.11 -3.78 10.93
C GLN A 134 6.14 -3.34 12.02
N SER A 135 5.61 -2.12 11.92
CA SER A 135 4.66 -1.61 12.90
C SER A 135 3.25 -2.12 12.70
N ILE A 136 2.94 -2.67 11.55
CA ILE A 136 1.61 -3.20 11.24
C ILE A 136 1.57 -4.68 11.62
N GLU A 137 0.73 -5.01 12.58
CA GLU A 137 0.67 -6.36 13.12
C GLU A 137 0.49 -7.43 12.04
N ASN A 138 -0.30 -7.15 11.02
CA ASN A 138 -0.54 -8.11 9.93
C ASN A 138 0.74 -8.45 9.15
N PHE A 139 1.73 -7.58 9.14
CA PHE A 139 2.97 -7.78 8.41
C PHE A 139 4.08 -8.37 9.22
N TRP A 140 3.96 -8.35 10.55
CA TRP A 140 4.94 -8.97 11.41
C TRP A 140 5.19 -10.41 10.98
N PHE A 141 4.12 -11.12 10.71
CA PHE A 141 4.19 -12.51 10.33
C PHE A 141 4.90 -12.70 8.98
N ALA A 142 4.65 -11.82 8.01
CA ALA A 142 5.32 -11.87 6.72
C ALA A 142 6.83 -11.64 6.86
N ILE A 143 7.21 -10.68 7.70
CA ILE A 143 8.63 -10.41 7.96
C ILE A 143 9.30 -11.61 8.63
N VAL A 144 8.64 -12.20 9.62
CA VAL A 144 9.18 -13.34 10.36
C VAL A 144 9.33 -14.57 9.49
N LYS A 145 8.54 -14.70 8.44
CA LYS A 145 8.63 -15.83 7.52
C LYS A 145 9.88 -15.83 6.67
N LEU A 146 10.50 -14.67 6.50
CA LEU A 146 11.71 -14.58 5.69
C LEU A 146 12.86 -15.26 6.43
N PRO A 147 13.74 -16.00 5.72
CA PRO A 147 14.86 -16.64 6.38
C PRO A 147 15.74 -15.61 7.07
N PRO A 148 16.22 -15.89 8.27
CA PRO A 148 17.06 -14.93 8.99
C PRO A 148 18.42 -14.71 8.34
N GLU A 149 18.93 -15.65 7.62
CA GLU A 149 20.24 -15.53 6.95
C GLU A 149 20.18 -14.80 5.62
#